data_7752ca1957f00182344ca2e6c613b05f
#
_entry.id   7752ca1957f00182344ca2e6c613b05f
#
_cell.length_a   1.000
_cell.length_b   1.000
_cell.length_c   1.000
_cell.angle_alpha   90.00
_cell.angle_beta   90.00
_cell.angle_gamma   90.00
#
_symmetry.space_group_name_H-M   'P 1'
#
loop_
_entity.id
_entity.type
_entity.pdbx_description
1 polymer ?
#
loop_
_entity_poly.entity_id
_entity_poly.type
_entity_poly.pdbx_seq_one_letter_code
_entity_poly.pdbx_strand_id
1 'polypeptide(L)'
;YTDADVRGGMGKESLLDMQLPIPSITRQREIVAEYETLTRRIRINEQMIQHLEVTAQALYRKMFVDGIDKENLPEGWRMGTIEEFCKEMKSGGTPSRSHNEYWDKKDYPWLKSGEVHNNIIVSVEEYISQVGLDNSSAKIISQGSVTMAMYGATAAQVAYLDCDTTTNQACCNMLCNNKEDAAYLFFHLLANQEEIKKLANGGAQENLSQELIAQQPIILLKDNERQGIFVPILNNLIIRYKENLKLNDLQSLLLAKMGQ
;
A
#
# COMPACT_ATOMS: atom_id res chain seq x y z
N TYR A 1 50.43 -8.72 1.08
CA TYR A 1 49.06 -8.25 1.25
C TYR A 1 48.66 -7.55 -0.03
N THR A 2 47.70 -8.15 -0.75
CA THR A 2 47.18 -7.56 -1.97
C THR A 2 45.97 -6.66 -1.59
N ASP A 3 45.65 -5.66 -2.41
CA ASP A 3 44.55 -4.72 -2.19
C ASP A 3 43.16 -5.43 -1.98
N ALA A 4 43.04 -6.71 -2.36
CA ALA A 4 41.89 -7.55 -2.13
C ALA A 4 41.67 -7.89 -0.64
N ASP A 5 42.73 -8.04 0.13
CA ASP A 5 42.68 -8.39 1.57
C ASP A 5 42.17 -7.20 2.42
N VAL A 6 42.39 -5.98 1.95
CA VAL A 6 41.97 -4.75 2.64
C VAL A 6 40.49 -4.47 2.48
N ARG A 7 39.84 -5.03 1.42
CA ARG A 7 38.41 -4.81 1.12
C ARG A 7 37.50 -5.96 1.54
N GLY A 8 38.02 -7.02 2.17
CA GLY A 8 37.21 -8.18 2.57
C GLY A 8 36.56 -8.94 1.41
N GLY A 9 37.08 -8.81 0.19
CA GLY A 9 36.59 -9.52 -0.99
C GLY A 9 37.04 -10.98 -1.00
N MET A 10 36.14 -11.91 -1.32
CA MET A 10 36.47 -13.32 -1.52
C MET A 10 37.27 -13.48 -2.82
N GLY A 11 38.45 -14.13 -2.76
CA GLY A 11 39.26 -14.43 -3.94
C GLY A 11 38.56 -15.42 -4.88
N LYS A 12 38.87 -15.34 -6.17
CA LYS A 12 38.26 -16.23 -7.21
C LYS A 12 38.54 -17.71 -6.88
N GLU A 13 39.71 -18.05 -6.39
CA GLU A 13 40.08 -19.41 -6.01
C GLU A 13 39.24 -19.92 -4.85
N SER A 14 39.09 -19.12 -3.79
CA SER A 14 38.20 -19.48 -2.66
C SER A 14 36.76 -19.69 -3.07
N LEU A 15 36.26 -18.95 -4.09
CA LEU A 15 34.92 -19.14 -4.64
C LEU A 15 34.82 -20.46 -5.41
N LEU A 16 35.86 -20.83 -6.18
CA LEU A 16 35.87 -22.07 -6.98
C LEU A 16 36.02 -23.32 -6.11
N ASP A 17 36.66 -23.20 -4.94
CA ASP A 17 36.83 -24.31 -4.01
C ASP A 17 35.65 -24.54 -3.07
N MET A 18 34.60 -23.71 -3.15
CA MET A 18 33.40 -23.90 -2.36
C MET A 18 32.67 -25.19 -2.79
N GLN A 19 32.48 -26.08 -1.83
CA GLN A 19 31.65 -27.28 -2.04
C GLN A 19 30.17 -26.93 -1.88
N LEU A 20 29.38 -27.16 -2.93
CA LEU A 20 27.95 -26.99 -2.93
C LEU A 20 27.25 -28.35 -2.88
N PRO A 21 26.32 -28.59 -1.96
CA PRO A 21 25.50 -29.79 -1.98
C PRO A 21 24.57 -29.76 -3.19
N ILE A 22 24.76 -30.64 -4.15
CA ILE A 22 23.92 -30.74 -5.35
C ILE A 22 22.98 -31.93 -5.18
N PRO A 23 21.65 -31.71 -5.01
CA PRO A 23 20.67 -32.79 -4.93
C PRO A 23 20.62 -33.61 -6.22
N SER A 24 20.06 -34.84 -6.15
CA SER A 24 19.79 -35.63 -7.35
C SER A 24 18.91 -34.85 -8.34
N ILE A 25 19.07 -35.13 -9.64
CA ILE A 25 18.29 -34.46 -10.71
C ILE A 25 16.79 -34.61 -10.52
N THR A 26 16.32 -35.72 -9.97
CA THR A 26 14.92 -35.92 -9.61
C THR A 26 14.49 -34.94 -8.55
N ARG A 27 15.28 -34.77 -7.49
CA ARG A 27 14.97 -33.84 -6.42
C ARG A 27 15.04 -32.38 -6.89
N GLN A 28 15.97 -32.03 -7.77
CA GLN A 28 16.04 -30.71 -8.39
C GLN A 28 14.76 -30.39 -9.18
N ARG A 29 14.26 -31.36 -9.97
CA ARG A 29 13.02 -31.17 -10.74
C ARG A 29 11.77 -31.00 -9.86
N GLU A 30 11.69 -31.73 -8.75
CA GLU A 30 10.59 -31.57 -7.78
C GLU A 30 10.59 -30.16 -7.20
N ILE A 31 11.75 -29.67 -6.73
CA ILE A 31 11.90 -28.33 -6.16
C ILE A 31 11.51 -27.25 -7.18
N VAL A 32 12.01 -27.38 -8.42
CA VAL A 32 11.68 -26.41 -9.48
C VAL A 32 10.17 -26.41 -9.75
N ALA A 33 9.54 -27.59 -9.82
CA ALA A 33 8.09 -27.69 -10.04
C ALA A 33 7.26 -27.05 -8.91
N GLU A 34 7.67 -27.26 -7.66
CA GLU A 34 7.04 -26.61 -6.50
C GLU A 34 7.18 -25.08 -6.58
N TYR A 35 8.40 -24.57 -6.83
CA TYR A 35 8.68 -23.15 -6.94
C TYR A 35 7.92 -22.49 -8.09
N GLU A 36 7.93 -23.12 -9.27
CA GLU A 36 7.19 -22.63 -10.44
C GLU A 36 5.68 -22.58 -10.22
N THR A 37 5.15 -23.53 -9.43
CA THR A 37 3.72 -23.53 -9.08
C THR A 37 3.34 -22.29 -8.26
N LEU A 38 4.14 -21.95 -7.25
CA LEU A 38 3.95 -20.74 -6.44
C LEU A 38 4.12 -19.47 -7.29
N THR A 39 5.18 -19.40 -8.10
CA THR A 39 5.45 -18.27 -8.99
C THR A 39 4.31 -18.03 -9.98
N ARG A 40 3.79 -19.11 -10.59
CA ARG A 40 2.64 -19.02 -11.49
C ARG A 40 1.40 -18.47 -10.78
N ARG A 41 1.14 -18.91 -9.55
CA ARG A 41 0.00 -18.44 -8.77
C ARG A 41 0.11 -16.96 -8.43
N ILE A 42 1.28 -16.49 -8.00
CA ILE A 42 1.56 -15.07 -7.75
C ILE A 42 1.29 -14.26 -9.01
N ARG A 43 1.83 -14.69 -10.15
CA ARG A 43 1.64 -13.99 -11.44
C ARG A 43 0.17 -13.89 -11.85
N ILE A 44 -0.61 -14.96 -11.65
CA ILE A 44 -2.05 -14.93 -11.92
C ILE A 44 -2.75 -13.91 -11.01
N ASN A 45 -2.40 -13.87 -9.72
CA ASN A 45 -2.97 -12.89 -8.80
C ASN A 45 -2.62 -11.45 -9.21
N GLU A 46 -1.38 -11.19 -9.62
CA GLU A 46 -0.94 -9.87 -10.11
C GLU A 46 -1.76 -9.43 -11.34
N GLN A 47 -1.97 -10.34 -12.30
CA GLN A 47 -2.83 -10.06 -13.45
C GLN A 47 -4.29 -9.80 -13.04
N MET A 48 -4.82 -10.57 -12.07
CA MET A 48 -6.16 -10.33 -11.54
C MET A 48 -6.28 -8.99 -10.83
N ILE A 49 -5.27 -8.58 -10.06
CA ILE A 49 -5.21 -7.26 -9.41
C ILE A 49 -5.30 -6.17 -10.48
N GLN A 50 -4.46 -6.21 -11.51
CA GLN A 50 -4.49 -5.23 -12.61
C GLN A 50 -5.87 -5.15 -13.29
N HIS A 51 -6.49 -6.30 -13.57
CA HIS A 51 -7.83 -6.32 -14.18
C HIS A 51 -8.91 -5.75 -13.25
N LEU A 52 -8.84 -6.03 -11.96
CA LEU A 52 -9.78 -5.48 -10.96
C LEU A 52 -9.63 -3.96 -10.85
N GLU A 53 -8.40 -3.45 -10.83
CA GLU A 53 -8.12 -2.01 -10.78
C GLU A 53 -8.63 -1.28 -12.02
N VAL A 54 -8.34 -1.80 -13.21
CA VAL A 54 -8.85 -1.24 -14.49
C VAL A 54 -10.38 -1.28 -14.52
N THR A 55 -10.98 -2.37 -14.06
CA THR A 55 -12.45 -2.51 -13.99
C THR A 55 -13.05 -1.49 -13.04
N ALA A 56 -12.46 -1.31 -11.85
CA ALA A 56 -12.93 -0.33 -10.87
C ALA A 56 -12.82 1.11 -11.40
N GLN A 57 -11.72 1.45 -12.06
CA GLN A 57 -11.53 2.79 -12.65
C GLN A 57 -12.54 3.05 -13.78
N ALA A 58 -12.76 2.06 -14.65
CA ALA A 58 -13.75 2.17 -15.72
C ALA A 58 -15.18 2.32 -15.16
N LEU A 59 -15.49 1.55 -14.12
CA LEU A 59 -16.77 1.64 -13.41
C LEU A 59 -16.95 3.00 -12.74
N TYR A 60 -15.92 3.47 -12.02
CA TYR A 60 -15.93 4.79 -11.39
C TYR A 60 -16.18 5.87 -12.43
N ARG A 61 -15.41 5.86 -13.53
CA ARG A 61 -15.55 6.84 -14.60
C ARG A 61 -16.96 6.84 -15.20
N LYS A 62 -17.49 5.66 -15.52
CA LYS A 62 -18.85 5.51 -16.06
C LYS A 62 -19.93 6.04 -15.12
N MET A 63 -19.77 5.87 -13.81
CA MET A 63 -20.79 6.24 -12.83
C MET A 63 -20.70 7.68 -12.36
N PHE A 64 -19.49 8.26 -12.28
CA PHE A 64 -19.26 9.53 -11.59
C PHE A 64 -18.55 10.60 -12.45
N VAL A 65 -18.20 10.26 -13.70
CA VAL A 65 -17.51 11.19 -14.61
C VAL A 65 -18.26 11.32 -15.92
N ASP A 66 -18.46 10.19 -16.64
CA ASP A 66 -19.00 10.19 -17.99
C ASP A 66 -20.49 10.56 -17.96
N GLY A 67 -20.87 11.65 -18.62
CA GLY A 67 -22.25 12.12 -18.69
C GLY A 67 -22.80 12.73 -17.41
N ILE A 68 -21.95 12.96 -16.40
CA ILE A 68 -22.35 13.67 -15.18
C ILE A 68 -22.16 15.18 -15.38
N ASP A 69 -23.27 15.90 -15.36
CA ASP A 69 -23.25 17.35 -15.29
C ASP A 69 -23.07 17.77 -13.82
N LYS A 70 -21.90 18.33 -13.51
CA LYS A 70 -21.56 18.75 -12.13
C LYS A 70 -22.37 19.95 -11.63
N GLU A 71 -23.02 20.70 -12.55
CA GLU A 71 -23.90 21.81 -12.22
C GLU A 71 -25.35 21.32 -11.96
N ASN A 72 -25.70 20.17 -12.55
CA ASN A 72 -27.05 19.57 -12.43
C ASN A 72 -26.93 18.09 -12.04
N LEU A 73 -26.45 17.83 -10.82
CA LEU A 73 -26.31 16.48 -10.31
C LEU A 73 -27.65 15.78 -10.12
N PRO A 74 -27.72 14.44 -10.21
CA PRO A 74 -28.91 13.67 -9.90
C PRO A 74 -29.48 13.98 -8.50
N GLU A 75 -30.78 13.78 -8.31
CA GLU A 75 -31.41 13.97 -7.01
C GLU A 75 -30.69 13.17 -5.91
N GLY A 76 -30.42 13.82 -4.78
CA GLY A 76 -29.69 13.24 -3.66
C GLY A 76 -28.16 13.25 -3.80
N TRP A 77 -27.64 13.80 -4.91
CA TRP A 77 -26.20 13.98 -5.09
C TRP A 77 -25.83 15.46 -4.92
N ARG A 78 -24.65 15.73 -4.35
CA ARG A 78 -24.09 17.08 -4.32
C ARG A 78 -22.57 17.03 -4.41
N MET A 79 -21.99 18.13 -4.87
CA MET A 79 -20.55 18.33 -4.71
C MET A 79 -20.22 18.64 -3.25
N GLY A 80 -19.13 18.09 -2.76
CA GLY A 80 -18.53 18.36 -1.48
C GLY A 80 -17.04 18.21 -1.55
N THR A 81 -16.39 18.13 -0.40
CA THR A 81 -14.94 17.94 -0.26
C THR A 81 -14.61 16.58 0.37
N ILE A 82 -13.37 16.15 0.21
CA ILE A 82 -12.88 14.91 0.88
C ILE A 82 -13.00 15.07 2.41
N GLU A 83 -12.76 16.27 2.95
CA GLU A 83 -12.92 16.54 4.38
C GLU A 83 -14.36 16.31 4.85
N GLU A 84 -15.35 16.81 4.10
CA GLU A 84 -16.78 16.56 4.42
C GLU A 84 -17.15 15.08 4.32
N PHE A 85 -16.52 14.36 3.39
CA PHE A 85 -16.81 12.95 3.15
C PHE A 85 -16.24 12.06 4.25
N CYS A 86 -15.03 12.37 4.74
CA CYS A 86 -14.34 11.58 5.74
C CYS A 86 -14.92 11.79 7.14
N LYS A 87 -14.92 10.74 7.95
CA LYS A 87 -15.21 10.87 9.39
C LYS A 87 -14.14 11.72 10.08
N GLU A 88 -12.87 11.55 9.69
CA GLU A 88 -11.73 12.24 10.26
C GLU A 88 -10.54 12.13 9.30
N MET A 89 -9.69 13.15 9.28
CA MET A 89 -8.41 13.13 8.58
C MET A 89 -7.26 13.33 9.56
N LYS A 90 -6.22 12.50 9.48
CA LYS A 90 -5.07 12.53 10.40
C LYS A 90 -3.75 12.49 9.64
N SER A 91 -2.79 13.28 10.06
CA SER A 91 -1.38 13.06 9.73
C SER A 91 -0.79 12.00 10.65
N GLY A 92 0.17 11.25 10.12
CA GLY A 92 0.98 10.34 10.91
C GLY A 92 2.09 11.04 11.69
N GLY A 93 2.97 10.23 12.26
CA GLY A 93 4.15 10.70 13.00
C GLY A 93 5.28 9.69 12.97
N THR A 94 6.51 10.18 13.13
CA THR A 94 7.71 9.35 13.18
C THR A 94 8.32 9.44 14.58
N PRO A 95 8.34 8.33 15.36
CA PRO A 95 9.09 8.30 16.60
C PRO A 95 10.58 8.56 16.36
N SER A 96 11.26 9.19 17.32
CA SER A 96 12.68 9.52 17.19
C SER A 96 13.52 8.25 16.94
N ARG A 97 14.34 8.28 15.88
CA ARG A 97 15.26 7.17 15.55
C ARG A 97 16.45 7.07 16.49
N SER A 98 16.69 8.10 17.32
CA SER A 98 17.76 8.05 18.35
C SER A 98 17.41 7.19 19.57
N HIS A 99 16.15 6.79 19.72
CA HIS A 99 15.63 5.96 20.80
C HIS A 99 15.34 4.56 20.30
N ASN A 100 16.27 3.62 20.51
CA ASN A 100 16.13 2.24 20.04
C ASN A 100 14.88 1.56 20.64
N GLU A 101 14.53 1.88 21.89
CA GLU A 101 13.36 1.38 22.59
C GLU A 101 12.02 1.71 21.91
N TYR A 102 12.00 2.68 21.00
CA TYR A 102 10.81 3.00 20.20
C TYR A 102 10.61 2.03 19.03
N TRP A 103 11.65 1.25 18.66
CA TRP A 103 11.70 0.41 17.48
C TRP A 103 12.07 -1.06 17.75
N ASP A 104 12.35 -1.42 19.01
CA ASP A 104 12.85 -2.75 19.40
C ASP A 104 11.75 -3.82 19.49
N LYS A 105 10.48 -3.39 19.51
CA LYS A 105 9.30 -4.28 19.61
C LYS A 105 8.35 -4.06 18.45
N LYS A 106 7.64 -5.11 18.09
CA LYS A 106 6.64 -5.10 17.01
C LYS A 106 5.22 -4.97 17.59
N ASP A 107 5.00 -3.93 18.43
CA ASP A 107 3.70 -3.73 19.06
C ASP A 107 2.69 -3.14 18.08
N TYR A 108 3.12 -2.18 17.22
CA TYR A 108 2.27 -1.51 16.24
C TYR A 108 2.94 -1.47 14.87
N PRO A 109 2.25 -1.87 13.79
CA PRO A 109 2.71 -1.64 12.42
C PRO A 109 2.96 -0.15 12.18
N TRP A 110 4.04 0.20 11.48
CA TRP A 110 4.37 1.59 11.13
C TRP A 110 4.68 1.72 9.65
N LEU A 111 3.72 2.28 8.91
CA LEU A 111 3.75 2.43 7.47
C LEU A 111 4.54 3.68 7.06
N LYS A 112 5.51 3.51 6.18
CA LYS A 112 6.19 4.61 5.49
C LYS A 112 5.42 5.02 4.25
N SER A 113 5.42 6.30 3.91
CA SER A 113 4.86 6.79 2.65
C SER A 113 5.49 6.12 1.42
N GLY A 114 6.73 5.64 1.52
CA GLY A 114 7.40 4.86 0.47
C GLY A 114 6.78 3.48 0.19
N GLU A 115 5.92 2.95 1.06
CA GLU A 115 5.20 1.70 0.86
C GLU A 115 3.80 1.91 0.22
N VAL A 116 3.41 3.17 0.05
CA VAL A 116 2.12 3.54 -0.57
C VAL A 116 2.30 3.61 -2.09
N HIS A 117 1.73 2.65 -2.82
CA HIS A 117 1.94 2.47 -4.27
C HIS A 117 0.65 2.13 -5.03
N ASN A 118 -0.47 2.80 -4.72
CA ASN A 118 -1.80 2.48 -5.25
C ASN A 118 -2.22 1.04 -4.93
N ASN A 119 -2.04 0.63 -3.69
CA ASN A 119 -2.09 -0.76 -3.25
C ASN A 119 -3.00 -0.98 -2.03
N ILE A 120 -3.09 -2.23 -1.62
CA ILE A 120 -3.71 -2.64 -0.35
C ILE A 120 -2.58 -2.94 0.65
N ILE A 121 -2.54 -2.24 1.77
CA ILE A 121 -1.60 -2.51 2.86
C ILE A 121 -2.14 -3.65 3.71
N VAL A 122 -1.56 -4.83 3.54
CA VAL A 122 -1.86 -6.04 4.31
C VAL A 122 -0.77 -6.36 5.33
N SER A 123 0.40 -5.75 5.18
CA SER A 123 1.54 -5.82 6.09
C SER A 123 2.42 -4.59 5.88
N VAL A 124 3.34 -4.33 6.79
CA VAL A 124 4.31 -3.23 6.73
C VAL A 124 5.71 -3.76 7.02
N GLU A 125 6.73 -3.01 6.60
CA GLU A 125 8.12 -3.39 6.83
C GLU A 125 8.58 -3.14 8.27
N GLU A 126 8.12 -2.04 8.88
CA GLU A 126 8.60 -1.59 10.18
C GLU A 126 7.48 -1.56 11.22
N TYR A 127 7.89 -1.58 12.48
CA TYR A 127 6.99 -1.57 13.63
C TYR A 127 7.53 -0.60 14.68
N ILE A 128 6.65 -0.07 15.51
CA ILE A 128 7.00 0.72 16.69
C ILE A 128 6.52 0.01 17.96
N SER A 129 7.23 0.29 19.08
CA SER A 129 6.82 -0.17 20.40
C SER A 129 5.71 0.71 20.98
N GLN A 130 5.03 0.22 22.02
CA GLN A 130 4.10 1.04 22.81
C GLN A 130 4.77 2.33 23.30
N VAL A 131 6.03 2.23 23.76
CA VAL A 131 6.80 3.40 24.22
C VAL A 131 7.01 4.39 23.09
N GLY A 132 7.29 3.91 21.87
CA GLY A 132 7.42 4.76 20.68
C GLY A 132 6.11 5.44 20.30
N LEU A 133 4.97 4.75 20.43
CA LEU A 133 3.65 5.35 20.21
C LEU A 133 3.35 6.45 21.24
N ASP A 134 3.57 6.18 22.53
CA ASP A 134 3.24 7.10 23.64
C ASP A 134 4.12 8.36 23.67
N ASN A 135 5.36 8.26 23.15
CA ASN A 135 6.34 9.36 23.14
C ASN A 135 6.56 9.99 21.78
N SER A 136 5.59 9.88 20.87
CA SER A 136 5.66 10.51 19.55
C SER A 136 4.32 11.07 19.09
N SER A 137 4.31 11.69 17.91
CA SER A 137 3.08 12.12 17.24
C SER A 137 2.40 11.02 16.42
N ALA A 138 2.93 9.79 16.43
CA ALA A 138 2.31 8.66 15.77
C ALA A 138 0.90 8.41 16.33
N LYS A 139 -0.03 8.06 15.45
CA LYS A 139 -1.43 7.80 15.81
C LYS A 139 -1.85 6.47 15.20
N ILE A 140 -2.67 5.71 15.91
CA ILE A 140 -3.28 4.50 15.36
C ILE A 140 -4.35 4.93 14.35
N ILE A 141 -4.23 4.37 13.16
CA ILE A 141 -5.16 4.49 12.06
C ILE A 141 -5.85 3.14 11.90
N SER A 142 -7.15 3.13 12.02
CA SER A 142 -7.93 1.89 11.99
C SER A 142 -7.94 1.24 10.61
N GLN A 143 -8.02 -0.08 10.59
CA GLN A 143 -8.35 -0.86 9.40
C GLN A 143 -9.59 -0.26 8.70
N GLY A 144 -9.62 -0.28 7.39
CA GLY A 144 -10.69 0.33 6.60
C GLY A 144 -10.48 1.80 6.27
N SER A 145 -9.36 2.40 6.70
CA SER A 145 -8.99 3.76 6.29
C SER A 145 -8.28 3.76 4.93
N VAL A 146 -8.30 4.92 4.28
CA VAL A 146 -7.53 5.19 3.06
C VAL A 146 -6.39 6.13 3.40
N THR A 147 -5.21 5.90 2.87
CA THR A 147 -4.06 6.78 3.06
C THR A 147 -3.51 7.27 1.72
N MET A 148 -3.01 8.50 1.67
CA MET A 148 -2.33 9.07 0.51
C MET A 148 -0.95 9.56 0.93
N ALA A 149 0.07 9.19 0.16
CA ALA A 149 1.41 9.74 0.32
C ALA A 149 1.43 11.21 -0.16
N MET A 150 2.02 12.09 0.66
CA MET A 150 2.05 13.52 0.40
C MET A 150 3.37 14.01 -0.21
N TYR A 151 4.47 13.26 -0.05
CA TYR A 151 5.81 13.74 -0.37
C TYR A 151 6.60 12.75 -1.24
N GLY A 152 7.55 13.30 -2.02
CA GLY A 152 8.54 12.56 -2.76
C GLY A 152 7.98 11.79 -3.97
N ALA A 153 8.67 10.74 -4.36
CA ALA A 153 8.33 9.95 -5.56
C ALA A 153 6.94 9.27 -5.50
N THR A 154 6.42 9.06 -4.30
CA THR A 154 5.09 8.46 -4.07
C THR A 154 4.00 9.50 -3.86
N ALA A 155 4.27 10.80 -4.02
CA ALA A 155 3.26 11.85 -3.86
C ALA A 155 2.01 11.55 -4.70
N ALA A 156 0.84 11.71 -4.09
CA ALA A 156 -0.49 11.37 -4.61
C ALA A 156 -0.77 9.86 -4.77
N GLN A 157 0.14 8.96 -4.45
CA GLN A 157 -0.19 7.54 -4.41
C GLN A 157 -1.06 7.19 -3.21
N VAL A 158 -1.94 6.24 -3.40
CA VAL A 158 -3.03 5.91 -2.48
C VAL A 158 -2.90 4.47 -2.01
N ALA A 159 -3.27 4.19 -0.76
CA ALA A 159 -3.44 2.81 -0.30
C ALA A 159 -4.70 2.66 0.58
N TYR A 160 -5.32 1.49 0.50
CA TYR A 160 -6.32 1.05 1.45
C TYR A 160 -5.65 0.26 2.57
N LEU A 161 -5.96 0.55 3.82
CA LEU A 161 -5.38 -0.10 5.00
C LEU A 161 -6.24 -1.31 5.39
N ASP A 162 -5.70 -2.53 5.23
CA ASP A 162 -6.39 -3.76 5.64
C ASP A 162 -5.90 -4.29 7.00
N CYS A 163 -5.23 -3.46 7.77
CA CYS A 163 -4.85 -3.69 9.17
C CYS A 163 -4.80 -2.36 9.92
N ASP A 164 -4.96 -2.41 11.23
CA ASP A 164 -4.65 -1.27 12.09
C ASP A 164 -3.16 -0.96 11.96
N THR A 165 -2.80 0.29 11.75
CA THR A 165 -1.41 0.70 11.56
C THR A 165 -1.16 2.09 12.13
N THR A 166 0.09 2.47 12.28
CA THR A 166 0.52 3.86 12.41
C THR A 166 1.23 4.26 11.14
N THR A 167 1.37 5.55 10.86
CA THR A 167 2.01 6.03 9.62
C THR A 167 3.02 7.11 9.93
N ASN A 168 3.96 7.35 9.01
CA ASN A 168 4.82 8.52 9.11
C ASN A 168 4.04 9.82 8.79
N GLN A 169 4.65 10.97 9.06
CA GLN A 169 4.05 12.30 8.83
C GLN A 169 3.82 12.63 7.34
N ALA A 170 4.39 11.85 6.43
CA ALA A 170 4.21 12.03 4.99
C ALA A 170 2.95 11.32 4.45
N CYS A 171 2.14 10.74 5.32
CA CYS A 171 0.86 10.11 5.00
C CYS A 171 -0.30 10.98 5.49
N CYS A 172 -1.24 11.24 4.60
CA CYS A 172 -2.56 11.76 4.90
C CYS A 172 -3.54 10.60 5.05
N ASN A 173 -4.02 10.35 6.26
CA ASN A 173 -4.90 9.24 6.58
C ASN A 173 -6.35 9.72 6.65
N MET A 174 -7.22 9.10 5.90
CA MET A 174 -8.63 9.43 5.73
C MET A 174 -9.48 8.28 6.30
N LEU A 175 -10.09 8.54 7.45
CA LEU A 175 -10.94 7.57 8.15
C LEU A 175 -12.36 7.69 7.60
N CYS A 176 -12.95 6.57 7.21
CA CYS A 176 -14.31 6.50 6.67
C CYS A 176 -15.30 5.95 7.71
N ASN A 177 -16.60 6.19 7.51
CA ASN A 177 -17.63 5.72 8.44
C ASN A 177 -17.87 4.19 8.30
N ASN A 178 -17.71 3.67 7.08
CA ASN A 178 -17.97 2.28 6.74
C ASN A 178 -17.08 1.85 5.56
N LYS A 179 -17.20 0.59 5.17
CA LYS A 179 -16.40 0.00 4.09
C LYS A 179 -16.81 0.49 2.71
N GLU A 180 -18.07 0.80 2.52
CA GLU A 180 -18.62 1.34 1.29
C GLU A 180 -18.02 2.70 0.99
N ASP A 181 -17.95 3.58 1.99
CA ASP A 181 -17.31 4.89 1.91
C ASP A 181 -15.82 4.74 1.60
N ALA A 182 -15.13 3.84 2.31
CA ALA A 182 -13.71 3.61 2.11
C ALA A 182 -13.39 3.08 0.69
N ALA A 183 -14.20 2.15 0.18
CA ALA A 183 -14.06 1.63 -1.17
C ALA A 183 -14.28 2.73 -2.22
N TYR A 184 -15.33 3.53 -2.06
CA TYR A 184 -15.61 4.65 -2.96
C TYR A 184 -14.49 5.68 -2.94
N LEU A 185 -14.03 6.11 -1.74
CA LEU A 185 -12.95 7.06 -1.59
C LEU A 185 -11.65 6.55 -2.22
N PHE A 186 -11.30 5.29 -1.99
CA PHE A 186 -10.10 4.68 -2.55
C PHE A 186 -10.09 4.76 -4.09
N PHE A 187 -11.18 4.34 -4.74
CA PHE A 187 -11.27 4.38 -6.20
C PHE A 187 -11.46 5.80 -6.75
N HIS A 188 -12.13 6.69 -5.99
CA HIS A 188 -12.17 8.13 -6.32
C HIS A 188 -10.79 8.74 -6.40
N LEU A 189 -9.96 8.51 -5.39
CA LEU A 189 -8.60 9.04 -5.32
C LEU A 189 -7.72 8.45 -6.42
N LEU A 190 -7.83 7.15 -6.71
CA LEU A 190 -7.13 6.52 -7.82
C LEU A 190 -7.53 7.12 -9.18
N ALA A 191 -8.82 7.36 -9.39
CA ALA A 191 -9.32 7.93 -10.65
C ALA A 191 -8.90 9.39 -10.87
N ASN A 192 -8.69 10.15 -9.79
CA ASN A 192 -8.31 11.57 -9.84
C ASN A 192 -6.82 11.81 -9.48
N GLN A 193 -6.02 10.75 -9.35
CA GLN A 193 -4.65 10.79 -8.89
C GLN A 193 -3.78 11.79 -9.67
N GLU A 194 -3.84 11.77 -11.01
CA GLU A 194 -3.03 12.65 -11.85
C GLU A 194 -3.38 14.14 -11.66
N GLU A 195 -4.65 14.45 -11.42
CA GLU A 195 -5.07 15.84 -11.14
C GLU A 195 -4.60 16.27 -9.76
N ILE A 196 -4.70 15.40 -8.75
CA ILE A 196 -4.20 15.68 -7.40
C ILE A 196 -2.68 15.87 -7.44
N LYS A 197 -1.96 15.03 -8.19
CA LYS A 197 -0.50 15.13 -8.33
C LYS A 197 -0.05 16.45 -8.93
N LYS A 198 -0.80 17.02 -9.87
CA LYS A 198 -0.48 18.34 -10.46
C LYS A 198 -0.48 19.46 -9.42
N LEU A 199 -1.24 19.33 -8.34
CA LEU A 199 -1.28 20.32 -7.25
C LEU A 199 0.03 20.35 -6.45
N ALA A 200 0.78 19.22 -6.42
CA ALA A 200 2.09 19.16 -5.79
C ALA A 200 3.15 19.98 -6.57
N ASN A 201 2.97 20.17 -7.87
CA ASN A 201 3.98 20.78 -8.76
C ASN A 201 3.92 22.32 -8.82
N GLY A 202 3.08 22.97 -8.01
CA GLY A 202 2.88 24.42 -8.01
C GLY A 202 3.91 25.25 -7.21
N GLY A 203 4.94 24.64 -6.62
CA GLY A 203 5.93 25.31 -5.77
C GLY A 203 7.34 24.73 -5.88
N ALA A 204 8.29 25.32 -5.14
CA ALA A 204 9.70 24.90 -5.10
C ALA A 204 9.92 23.48 -4.52
N GLN A 205 8.91 22.87 -3.92
CA GLN A 205 8.90 21.48 -3.46
C GLN A 205 7.64 20.78 -3.95
N GLU A 206 7.80 19.62 -4.57
CA GLU A 206 6.72 18.74 -5.04
C GLU A 206 6.02 18.03 -3.87
N ASN A 207 5.31 18.80 -3.04
CA ASN A 207 4.65 18.27 -1.83
C ASN A 207 3.15 18.62 -1.85
N LEU A 208 2.33 17.63 -1.55
CA LEU A 208 0.94 17.84 -1.18
C LEU A 208 0.85 18.19 0.30
N SER A 209 -0.15 18.97 0.68
CA SER A 209 -0.53 19.15 2.08
C SER A 209 -1.83 18.40 2.38
N GLN A 210 -2.06 18.05 3.65
CA GLN A 210 -3.34 17.47 4.07
C GLN A 210 -4.52 18.39 3.70
N GLU A 211 -4.34 19.71 3.80
CA GLU A 211 -5.34 20.71 3.46
C GLU A 211 -5.69 20.70 1.96
N LEU A 212 -4.68 20.60 1.08
CA LEU A 212 -4.91 20.45 -0.36
C LEU A 212 -5.71 19.20 -0.70
N ILE A 213 -5.42 18.08 -0.03
CA ILE A 213 -6.17 16.83 -0.20
C ILE A 213 -7.58 16.97 0.35
N ALA A 214 -7.73 17.56 1.53
CA ALA A 214 -9.01 17.77 2.20
C ALA A 214 -10.00 18.55 1.34
N GLN A 215 -9.53 19.55 0.60
CA GLN A 215 -10.35 20.42 -0.25
C GLN A 215 -10.62 19.83 -1.65
N GLN A 216 -10.10 18.64 -1.98
CA GLN A 216 -10.42 18.04 -3.28
C GLN A 216 -11.91 17.73 -3.41
N PRO A 217 -12.48 17.99 -4.60
CA PRO A 217 -13.90 17.77 -4.81
C PRO A 217 -14.24 16.29 -4.89
N ILE A 218 -15.35 15.91 -4.27
CA ILE A 218 -15.92 14.55 -4.34
C ILE A 218 -17.44 14.66 -4.42
N ILE A 219 -18.09 13.74 -5.12
CA ILE A 219 -19.55 13.65 -5.13
C ILE A 219 -20.02 12.96 -3.85
N LEU A 220 -20.82 13.66 -3.08
CA LEU A 220 -21.49 13.15 -1.89
C LEU A 220 -22.85 12.57 -2.28
N LEU A 221 -23.07 11.32 -1.92
CA LEU A 221 -24.28 10.56 -2.24
C LEU A 221 -25.19 10.47 -1.01
N LYS A 222 -26.48 10.60 -1.19
CA LYS A 222 -27.46 10.47 -0.11
C LYS A 222 -27.57 9.04 0.41
N ASP A 223 -27.42 8.06 -0.49
CA ASP A 223 -27.56 6.63 -0.20
C ASP A 223 -26.26 5.88 -0.53
N ASN A 224 -25.84 4.99 0.35
CA ASN A 224 -24.60 4.20 0.20
C ASN A 224 -24.71 3.09 -0.86
N GLU A 225 -25.86 2.86 -1.48
CA GLU A 225 -26.09 1.76 -2.44
C GLU A 225 -25.11 1.82 -3.63
N ARG A 226 -24.88 3.02 -4.18
CA ARG A 226 -23.97 3.18 -5.33
C ARG A 226 -22.48 3.11 -4.94
N GLN A 227 -22.15 3.47 -3.71
CA GLN A 227 -20.80 3.31 -3.17
C GLN A 227 -20.48 1.84 -2.93
N GLY A 228 -21.46 1.06 -2.50
CA GLY A 228 -21.35 -0.37 -2.22
C GLY A 228 -20.94 -1.22 -3.42
N ILE A 229 -21.11 -0.72 -4.66
CA ILE A 229 -20.74 -1.45 -5.88
C ILE A 229 -19.21 -1.71 -5.96
N PHE A 230 -18.39 -0.92 -5.28
CA PHE A 230 -16.94 -1.08 -5.24
C PHE A 230 -16.47 -2.09 -4.20
N VAL A 231 -17.29 -2.43 -3.20
CA VAL A 231 -16.92 -3.34 -2.11
C VAL A 231 -16.53 -4.74 -2.61
N PRO A 232 -17.25 -5.38 -3.55
CA PRO A 232 -16.83 -6.67 -4.10
C PRO A 232 -15.46 -6.61 -4.78
N ILE A 233 -15.15 -5.52 -5.50
CA ILE A 233 -13.86 -5.34 -6.16
C ILE A 233 -12.76 -5.17 -5.11
N LEU A 234 -12.96 -4.28 -4.14
CA LEU A 234 -12.02 -4.07 -3.03
C LEU A 234 -11.75 -5.37 -2.25
N ASN A 235 -12.80 -6.15 -1.95
CA ASN A 235 -12.65 -7.45 -1.27
C ASN A 235 -11.79 -8.43 -2.08
N ASN A 236 -11.99 -8.49 -3.40
CA ASN A 236 -11.17 -9.33 -4.26
C ASN A 236 -9.71 -8.86 -4.30
N LEU A 237 -9.45 -7.56 -4.36
CA LEU A 237 -8.09 -7.01 -4.24
C LEU A 237 -7.44 -7.44 -2.92
N ILE A 238 -8.11 -7.23 -1.79
CA ILE A 238 -7.62 -7.62 -0.45
C ILE A 238 -7.24 -9.11 -0.42
N ILE A 239 -8.11 -9.97 -0.96
CA ILE A 239 -7.85 -11.42 -1.01
C ILE A 239 -6.59 -11.73 -1.81
N ARG A 240 -6.38 -11.09 -2.99
CA ARG A 240 -5.20 -11.33 -3.83
C ARG A 240 -3.92 -10.83 -3.18
N TYR A 241 -3.94 -9.65 -2.55
CA TYR A 241 -2.78 -9.14 -1.80
C TYR A 241 -2.42 -10.05 -0.63
N LYS A 242 -3.38 -10.50 0.17
CA LYS A 242 -3.15 -11.47 1.26
C LYS A 242 -2.65 -12.82 0.77
N GLU A 243 -3.17 -13.31 -0.35
CA GLU A 243 -2.72 -14.56 -0.95
C GLU A 243 -1.26 -14.42 -1.42
N ASN A 244 -0.92 -13.33 -2.11
CA ASN A 244 0.46 -13.09 -2.57
C ASN A 244 1.45 -12.98 -1.41
N LEU A 245 1.07 -12.33 -0.31
CA LEU A 245 1.92 -12.27 0.89
C LEU A 245 2.28 -13.69 1.37
N LYS A 246 1.27 -14.57 1.52
CA LYS A 246 1.48 -15.96 1.96
C LYS A 246 2.29 -16.78 0.95
N LEU A 247 2.06 -16.59 -0.36
CA LEU A 247 2.81 -17.28 -1.41
C LEU A 247 4.28 -16.88 -1.42
N ASN A 248 4.59 -15.60 -1.20
CA ASN A 248 5.96 -15.11 -1.07
C ASN A 248 6.66 -15.69 0.18
N ASP A 249 5.94 -15.79 1.31
CA ASP A 249 6.47 -16.45 2.51
C ASP A 249 6.78 -17.93 2.24
N LEU A 250 5.87 -18.64 1.54
CA LEU A 250 6.09 -20.05 1.15
C LEU A 250 7.29 -20.21 0.20
N GLN A 251 7.46 -19.31 -0.78
CA GLN A 251 8.63 -19.33 -1.66
C GLN A 251 9.93 -19.13 -0.86
N SER A 252 9.93 -18.19 0.08
CA SER A 252 11.08 -17.92 0.94
C SER A 252 11.45 -19.13 1.80
N LEU A 253 10.43 -19.81 2.38
CA LEU A 253 10.63 -21.05 3.15
C LEU A 253 11.14 -22.21 2.29
N LEU A 254 10.65 -22.33 1.05
CA LEU A 254 11.11 -23.35 0.12
C LEU A 254 12.59 -23.15 -0.23
N LEU A 255 12.99 -21.91 -0.55
CA LEU A 255 14.38 -21.56 -0.84
C LEU A 255 15.29 -21.79 0.37
N ALA A 256 14.86 -21.44 1.59
CA ALA A 256 15.61 -21.68 2.80
C ALA A 256 15.87 -23.18 3.07
N LYS A 257 14.91 -24.08 2.72
CA LYS A 257 15.09 -25.53 2.83
C LYS A 257 16.01 -26.11 1.77
N MET A 258 16.21 -25.40 0.65
CA MET A 258 17.14 -25.85 -0.40
C MET A 258 18.60 -25.59 -0.05
N GLY A 259 18.87 -24.62 0.82
CA GLY A 259 20.22 -24.26 1.27
C GLY A 259 20.70 -25.07 2.48
N GLN A 260 19.88 -25.97 3.02
CA GLN A 260 20.24 -26.91 4.09
C GLN A 260 20.53 -28.31 3.52
#